data_09f3b8ea4cd4227ece31b5bdb4ae124b
#
_entry.id   09f3b8ea4cd4227ece31b5bdb4ae124b
#
_cell.length_a   1.000
_cell.length_b   1.000
_cell.length_c   1.000
_cell.angle_alpha   90.00
_cell.angle_beta   90.00
_cell.angle_gamma   90.00
#
_symmetry.space_group_name_H-M   'P 1'
#
loop_
_entity.id
_entity.type
_entity.pdbx_description
1 polymer ?
#
loop_
_entity_poly.entity_id
_entity_poly.type
_entity_poly.pdbx_seq_one_letter_code
_entity_poly.pdbx_strand_id
1 'polypeptide(L)'
;MEKSEIKGFIAKRCAKELKDGDVVNLGIGLPTLIPNYLPEGVEVIIHAELGIVSAGVSPKEGDANYDPYHVVDAGGSPSSVAFGGGFIDSATNFGLIRGGHVDACFL
;
A
#
# COMPACT_ATOMS: atom_id res chain seq x y z
N MET A 1 -8.64 -25.67 0.35
CA MET A 1 -7.68 -24.56 0.34
C MET A 1 -7.69 -23.88 1.71
N GLU A 2 -6.54 -23.70 2.31
CA GLU A 2 -6.43 -23.04 3.61
C GLU A 2 -6.67 -21.53 3.51
N LYS A 3 -7.00 -20.88 4.65
CA LYS A 3 -7.29 -19.45 4.66
C LYS A 3 -6.15 -18.61 4.11
N SER A 4 -4.90 -18.95 4.44
CA SER A 4 -3.72 -18.23 3.94
C SER A 4 -3.57 -18.39 2.41
N GLU A 5 -3.87 -19.57 1.89
CA GLU A 5 -3.83 -19.82 0.45
C GLU A 5 -4.93 -19.06 -0.29
N ILE A 6 -6.11 -18.97 0.31
CA ILE A 6 -7.23 -18.22 -0.27
C ILE A 6 -6.87 -16.73 -0.38
N LYS A 7 -6.30 -16.17 0.68
CA LYS A 7 -5.87 -14.76 0.69
C LYS A 7 -4.84 -14.49 -0.40
N GLY A 8 -3.83 -15.36 -0.51
CA GLY A 8 -2.82 -15.24 -1.54
C GLY A 8 -3.38 -15.38 -2.95
N PHE A 9 -4.31 -16.31 -3.15
CA PHE A 9 -4.98 -16.50 -4.43
C PHE A 9 -5.74 -15.25 -4.86
N ILE A 10 -6.50 -14.64 -3.94
CA ILE A 10 -7.25 -13.40 -4.22
C ILE A 10 -6.29 -12.25 -4.52
N ALA A 11 -5.27 -12.08 -3.69
CA ALA A 11 -4.29 -11.00 -3.88
C ALA A 11 -3.58 -11.11 -5.23
N LYS A 12 -3.21 -12.32 -5.62
CA LYS A 12 -2.57 -12.58 -6.91
C LYS A 12 -3.48 -12.20 -8.08
N ARG A 13 -4.78 -12.53 -7.97
CA ARG A 13 -5.74 -12.16 -9.02
C ARG A 13 -5.91 -10.65 -9.10
N CYS A 14 -6.00 -9.98 -7.95
CA CYS A 14 -6.10 -8.51 -7.93
C CYS A 14 -4.87 -7.85 -8.54
N ALA A 15 -3.69 -8.37 -8.27
CA ALA A 15 -2.44 -7.81 -8.80
C ALA A 15 -2.41 -7.79 -10.33
N LYS A 16 -3.12 -8.69 -10.98
CA LYS A 16 -3.20 -8.74 -12.45
C LYS A 16 -3.95 -7.55 -13.07
N GLU A 17 -4.75 -6.85 -12.29
CA GLU A 17 -5.46 -5.66 -12.75
C GLU A 17 -4.59 -4.41 -12.78
N LEU A 18 -3.40 -4.47 -12.19
CA LEU A 18 -2.53 -3.31 -12.04
C LEU A 18 -1.52 -3.21 -13.19
N LYS A 19 -1.20 -1.95 -13.54
CA LYS A 19 -0.24 -1.61 -14.58
C LYS A 19 0.94 -0.87 -13.97
N ASP A 20 2.08 -0.93 -14.65
CA ASP A 20 3.26 -0.17 -14.23
C ASP A 20 2.94 1.33 -14.13
N GLY A 21 3.33 1.93 -13.02
CA GLY A 21 3.09 3.34 -12.74
C GLY A 21 1.74 3.66 -12.10
N ASP A 22 0.86 2.67 -11.90
CA ASP A 22 -0.43 2.91 -11.27
C ASP A 22 -0.27 3.40 -9.83
N VAL A 23 -1.15 4.32 -9.42
CA VAL A 23 -1.30 4.75 -8.03
C VAL A 23 -2.42 3.92 -7.41
N VAL A 24 -2.10 3.19 -6.35
CA VAL A 24 -2.98 2.15 -5.80
C VAL A 24 -3.23 2.42 -4.31
N ASN A 25 -4.50 2.51 -3.93
CA ASN A 25 -4.88 2.56 -2.52
C ASN A 25 -5.19 1.14 -2.03
N LEU A 26 -4.58 0.75 -0.92
CA LEU A 26 -4.78 -0.55 -0.30
C LEU A 26 -5.42 -0.38 1.07
N GLY A 27 -6.52 -1.07 1.29
CA GLY A 27 -7.19 -1.13 2.59
C GLY A 27 -6.49 -2.08 3.55
N ILE A 28 -7.07 -2.22 4.73
CA ILE A 28 -6.55 -3.06 5.81
C ILE A 28 -6.68 -4.55 5.46
N GLY A 29 -5.71 -5.35 5.84
CA GLY A 29 -5.76 -6.81 5.73
C GLY A 29 -5.35 -7.34 4.37
N LEU A 30 -6.19 -8.14 3.73
CA LEU A 30 -5.88 -8.83 2.49
C LEU A 30 -5.30 -7.94 1.38
N PRO A 31 -5.82 -6.72 1.13
CA PRO A 31 -5.26 -5.86 0.09
C PRO A 31 -3.77 -5.58 0.24
N THR A 32 -3.24 -5.58 1.46
CA THR A 32 -1.82 -5.33 1.71
C THR A 32 -0.91 -6.42 1.15
N LEU A 33 -1.45 -7.56 0.79
CA LEU A 33 -0.70 -8.66 0.17
C LEU A 33 -0.50 -8.47 -1.33
N ILE A 34 -1.30 -7.62 -1.97
CA ILE A 34 -1.30 -7.46 -3.42
C ILE A 34 0.08 -7.11 -3.99
N PRO A 35 0.87 -6.19 -3.39
CA PRO A 35 2.20 -5.86 -3.91
C PRO A 35 3.16 -7.04 -4.01
N ASN A 36 2.94 -8.09 -3.22
CA ASN A 36 3.80 -9.27 -3.23
C ASN A 36 3.61 -10.13 -4.50
N TYR A 37 2.56 -9.88 -5.26
CA TYR A 37 2.17 -10.69 -6.42
C TYR A 37 2.22 -9.91 -7.73
N LEU A 38 2.81 -8.72 -7.74
CA LEU A 38 2.93 -7.92 -8.96
C LEU A 38 3.78 -8.63 -9.99
N PRO A 39 3.40 -8.57 -11.28
CA PRO A 39 4.22 -9.13 -12.36
C PRO A 39 5.59 -8.46 -12.42
N GLU A 40 6.58 -9.18 -12.94
CA GLU A 40 7.91 -8.61 -13.15
C GLU A 40 7.82 -7.38 -14.05
N GLY A 41 8.54 -6.33 -13.67
CA GLY A 41 8.53 -5.06 -14.41
C GLY A 41 7.39 -4.12 -14.09
N VAL A 42 6.43 -4.54 -13.25
CA VAL A 42 5.31 -3.69 -12.82
C VAL A 42 5.64 -3.10 -11.45
N GLU A 43 5.78 -1.79 -11.39
CA GLU A 43 5.94 -1.04 -10.15
C GLU A 43 4.74 -0.12 -9.96
N VAL A 44 4.21 -0.09 -8.75
CA VAL A 44 3.06 0.75 -8.41
C VAL A 44 3.44 1.73 -7.30
N ILE A 45 2.74 2.85 -7.26
CA ILE A 45 2.85 3.84 -6.20
C ILE A 45 1.76 3.50 -5.18
N ILE A 46 2.17 3.10 -3.98
CA ILE A 46 1.23 2.72 -2.94
C ILE A 46 0.81 3.96 -2.16
N HIS A 47 -0.50 4.22 -2.18
CA HIS A 47 -1.15 5.27 -1.41
C HIS A 47 -1.71 4.64 -0.14
N ALA A 48 -1.11 4.96 1.00
CA ALA A 48 -1.55 4.43 2.28
C ALA A 48 -2.73 5.25 2.82
N GLU A 49 -3.75 4.57 3.30
CA GLU A 49 -5.01 5.16 3.72
C GLU A 49 -4.86 6.26 4.78
N LEU A 50 -3.85 6.16 5.63
CA LEU A 50 -3.65 7.10 6.73
C LEU A 50 -2.80 8.34 6.37
N GLY A 51 -2.44 8.53 5.11
CA GLY A 51 -1.79 9.78 4.70
C GLY A 51 -0.36 9.66 4.19
N ILE A 52 0.06 8.48 3.76
CA ILE A 52 1.36 8.30 3.10
C ILE A 52 1.13 8.15 1.60
N VAL A 53 1.75 9.03 0.81
CA VAL A 53 1.81 8.89 -0.64
C VAL A 53 3.15 8.25 -0.98
N SER A 54 3.11 7.16 -1.75
CA SER A 54 4.28 6.35 -2.09
C SER A 54 4.91 5.69 -0.87
N ALA A 55 4.18 4.75 -0.28
CA ALA A 55 4.68 3.97 0.85
C ALA A 55 5.86 3.09 0.43
N GLY A 56 6.85 3.01 1.29
CA GLY A 56 8.04 2.21 1.10
C GLY A 56 7.95 0.85 1.78
N VAL A 57 9.10 0.20 1.87
CA VAL A 57 9.24 -1.09 2.54
C VAL A 57 8.97 -0.93 4.04
N SER A 58 8.24 -1.88 4.63
CA SER A 58 8.01 -1.90 6.07
C SER A 58 9.34 -2.03 6.82
N PRO A 59 9.72 -1.06 7.66
CA PRO A 59 10.95 -1.14 8.42
C PRO A 59 10.85 -2.21 9.50
N LYS A 60 11.99 -2.80 9.82
CA LYS A 60 12.13 -3.82 10.87
C LYS A 60 12.79 -3.21 12.08
N GLU A 61 12.62 -3.86 13.24
CA GLU A 61 13.31 -3.49 14.46
C GLU A 61 14.81 -3.36 14.22
N GLY A 62 15.38 -2.23 14.61
CA GLY A 62 16.79 -1.90 14.38
C GLY A 62 17.05 -1.01 13.18
N ASP A 63 16.10 -0.86 12.27
CA ASP A 63 16.23 0.06 11.14
C ASP A 63 16.11 1.52 11.62
N ALA A 64 16.84 2.43 10.99
CA ALA A 64 16.86 3.84 11.39
C ALA A 64 15.50 4.51 11.27
N ASN A 65 14.66 4.07 10.33
CA ASN A 65 13.33 4.61 10.08
C ASN A 65 12.21 3.82 10.79
N TYR A 66 12.56 2.90 11.68
CA TYR A 66 11.59 2.11 12.43
C TYR A 66 10.96 2.96 13.52
N ASP A 67 9.66 3.22 13.41
CA ASP A 67 8.90 3.95 14.42
C ASP A 67 7.50 3.33 14.51
N PRO A 68 7.35 2.26 15.31
CA PRO A 68 6.09 1.50 15.39
C PRO A 68 4.96 2.26 16.08
N TYR A 69 5.26 3.39 16.70
CA TYR A 69 4.27 4.17 17.44
C TYR A 69 3.72 5.36 16.63
N HIS A 70 4.48 5.88 15.67
CA HIS A 70 4.12 7.11 14.96
C HIS A 70 3.99 6.93 13.46
N VAL A 71 4.71 5.98 12.86
CA VAL A 71 4.69 5.77 11.41
C VAL A 71 4.23 4.35 11.12
N VAL A 72 2.93 4.23 10.92
CA VAL A 72 2.27 2.93 10.73
C VAL A 72 1.35 2.98 9.51
N ASP A 73 1.05 1.80 8.96
CA ASP A 73 0.05 1.66 7.91
C ASP A 73 -1.37 1.57 8.53
N ALA A 74 -2.38 1.43 7.68
CA ALA A 74 -3.77 1.33 8.12
C ALA A 74 -4.04 0.13 9.01
N GLY A 75 -3.23 -0.92 8.92
CA GLY A 75 -3.32 -2.11 9.77
C GLY A 75 -2.54 -2.01 11.08
N GLY A 76 -1.88 -0.88 11.33
CA GLY A 76 -1.09 -0.67 12.54
C GLY A 76 0.34 -1.20 12.46
N SER A 77 0.77 -1.73 11.32
CA SER A 77 2.14 -2.21 11.12
C SER A 77 3.08 -1.06 10.80
N PRO A 78 4.36 -1.13 11.24
CA PRO A 78 5.34 -0.10 10.90
C PRO A 78 5.43 0.12 9.39
N SER A 79 5.50 1.38 8.99
CA SER A 79 5.55 1.78 7.59
C SER A 79 6.67 2.79 7.33
N SER A 80 6.91 3.08 6.07
CA SER A 80 7.88 4.08 5.64
C SER A 80 7.39 4.78 4.38
N VAL A 81 8.08 5.86 4.03
CA VAL A 81 7.84 6.61 2.79
C VAL A 81 8.96 6.30 1.81
N ALA A 82 8.61 5.90 0.59
CA ALA A 82 9.57 5.67 -0.47
C ALA A 82 10.19 7.01 -0.94
N PHE A 83 11.33 6.94 -1.61
CA PHE A 83 11.95 8.13 -2.18
C PHE A 83 10.96 8.86 -3.10
N GLY A 84 10.83 10.16 -2.89
CA GLY A 84 9.88 10.98 -3.64
C GLY A 84 8.45 10.99 -3.08
N GLY A 85 8.19 10.21 -2.03
CA GLY A 85 6.90 10.18 -1.36
C GLY A 85 6.75 11.27 -0.31
N GLY A 86 5.61 11.31 0.37
CA GLY A 86 5.33 12.31 1.39
C GLY A 86 4.19 11.95 2.31
N PHE A 87 4.07 12.73 3.37
CA PHE A 87 2.96 12.64 4.31
C PHE A 87 1.95 13.74 4.02
N ILE A 88 0.67 13.40 4.08
CA ILE A 88 -0.43 14.36 3.86
C ILE A 88 -1.51 14.14 4.92
N ASP A 89 -2.35 15.16 5.13
CA ASP A 89 -3.47 15.02 6.06
C ASP A 89 -4.60 14.16 5.48
N SER A 90 -5.54 13.72 6.33
CA SER A 90 -6.59 12.80 5.91
C SER A 90 -7.56 13.41 4.88
N ALA A 91 -7.83 14.70 4.97
CA ALA A 91 -8.70 15.38 4.00
C ALA A 91 -8.08 15.37 2.60
N THR A 92 -6.80 15.73 2.50
CA THR A 92 -6.05 15.67 1.24
C THR A 92 -5.94 14.24 0.75
N ASN A 93 -5.69 13.30 1.66
CA ASN A 93 -5.51 11.89 1.35
C ASN A 93 -6.76 11.30 0.68
N PHE A 94 -7.93 11.47 1.29
CA PHE A 94 -9.18 11.02 0.70
C PHE A 94 -9.57 11.86 -0.52
N GLY A 95 -9.15 13.12 -0.57
CA GLY A 95 -9.33 13.97 -1.74
C GLY A 95 -8.64 13.43 -2.99
N LEU A 96 -7.48 12.78 -2.84
CA LEU A 96 -6.80 12.15 -3.96
C LEU A 96 -7.63 11.01 -4.56
N ILE A 97 -8.28 10.22 -3.71
CA ILE A 97 -9.14 9.13 -4.15
C ILE A 97 -10.39 9.68 -4.84
N ARG A 98 -11.10 10.60 -4.18
CA ARG A 98 -12.36 11.16 -4.68
C ARG A 98 -12.17 12.02 -5.92
N GLY A 99 -11.01 12.67 -6.04
CA GLY A 99 -10.67 13.49 -7.18
C GLY A 99 -10.19 12.72 -8.42
N GLY A 100 -10.11 11.40 -8.35
CA GLY A 100 -9.71 10.59 -9.49
C GLY A 100 -8.19 10.49 -9.72
N HIS A 101 -7.40 10.78 -8.70
CA HIS A 101 -5.93 10.74 -8.77
C HIS A 101 -5.33 9.38 -8.39
N VAL A 102 -6.17 8.43 -8.02
CA VAL A 102 -5.78 7.07 -7.68
C VAL A 102 -6.36 6.13 -8.74
N ASP A 103 -5.52 5.28 -9.33
CA ASP A 103 -5.92 4.42 -10.45
C ASP A 103 -6.73 3.22 -9.99
N ALA A 104 -6.44 2.66 -8.84
CA ALA A 104 -7.14 1.50 -8.30
C ALA A 104 -7.21 1.57 -6.77
N CYS A 105 -8.30 1.05 -6.22
CA CYS A 105 -8.53 0.96 -4.79
C CYS A 105 -9.05 -0.43 -4.47
N PHE A 106 -8.37 -1.11 -3.55
CA PHE A 106 -8.78 -2.44 -3.07
C PHE A 106 -9.15 -2.34 -1.59
N LEU A 107 -10.39 -2.67 -1.28
CA LEU A 107 -10.95 -2.57 0.06
C LEU A 107 -11.19 -3.94 0.69
#